data_a099763861d3ab065b12ea51a09adfa3
#
_entry.id   a099763861d3ab065b12ea51a09adfa3
#
_cell.length_a   1.000
_cell.length_b   1.000
_cell.length_c   1.000
_cell.angle_alpha   90.00
_cell.angle_beta   90.00
_cell.angle_gamma   90.00
#
_symmetry.space_group_name_H-M   'P 1'
#
loop_
_entity.id
_entity.type
_entity.pdbx_description
1 polymer ?
#
loop_
_entity_poly.entity_id
_entity_poly.type
_entity_poly.pdbx_seq_one_letter_code
_entity_poly.pdbx_strand_id
1 'polypeptide(L)'
;MVEGGFINASTETGRLKGANIYLDVVSVGATMNIMMAAVRAEGNTVIENAAKEPHIVDLANFLNSMGANIRGAGTDTIKIQGVDRLRGGSYAIIPDQIEAGTYMAAVAATGGQILVKNIIPKHMDCITAKLVEMGVEVEEREDTLLVRRSGPLQKANVLSLIHISEPTRQ
;
A
#
# COMPACT_ATOMS: atom_id res chain seq x y z
N MET A 1 28.52 -0.14 0.52
CA MET A 1 29.48 0.98 0.68
C MET A 1 28.76 2.26 0.30
N VAL A 2 28.93 3.34 1.04
CA VAL A 2 28.33 4.65 0.69
C VAL A 2 29.45 5.53 0.13
N GLU A 3 29.27 6.03 -1.09
CA GLU A 3 30.27 6.86 -1.78
C GLU A 3 29.56 7.94 -2.59
N GLY A 4 29.97 9.20 -2.42
CA GLY A 4 29.40 10.35 -3.15
C GLY A 4 27.87 10.55 -2.94
N GLY A 5 27.33 10.10 -1.80
CA GLY A 5 25.89 10.15 -1.52
C GLY A 5 25.08 8.96 -2.09
N PHE A 6 25.73 8.01 -2.74
CA PHE A 6 25.11 6.81 -3.29
C PHE A 6 25.40 5.59 -2.42
N ILE A 7 24.43 4.68 -2.34
CA ILE A 7 24.60 3.36 -1.72
C ILE A 7 24.97 2.37 -2.84
N ASN A 8 26.22 1.91 -2.83
CA ASN A 8 26.69 0.88 -3.74
C ASN A 8 26.50 -0.50 -3.10
N ALA A 9 25.70 -1.35 -3.74
CA ALA A 9 25.49 -2.73 -3.31
C ALA A 9 25.83 -3.69 -4.46
N SER A 10 26.51 -4.78 -4.13
CA SER A 10 26.86 -5.82 -5.09
C SER A 10 26.71 -7.20 -4.47
N THR A 11 26.51 -8.21 -5.30
CA THR A 11 26.50 -9.61 -4.90
C THR A 11 27.63 -10.36 -5.60
N GLU A 12 28.23 -11.33 -4.91
CA GLU A 12 29.32 -12.14 -5.49
C GLU A 12 28.86 -13.00 -6.66
N THR A 13 27.63 -13.50 -6.60
CA THR A 13 27.05 -14.43 -7.59
C THR A 13 26.17 -13.75 -8.65
N GLY A 14 25.94 -12.44 -8.53
CA GLY A 14 24.96 -11.71 -9.36
C GLY A 14 23.50 -11.98 -8.96
N ARG A 15 23.24 -12.83 -7.96
CA ARG A 15 21.90 -13.09 -7.40
C ARG A 15 21.89 -12.76 -5.89
N LEU A 16 20.75 -12.25 -5.43
CA LEU A 16 20.51 -12.07 -4.01
C LEU A 16 20.25 -13.43 -3.35
N LYS A 17 20.58 -13.54 -2.07
CA LYS A 17 20.22 -14.69 -1.23
C LYS A 17 19.01 -14.34 -0.39
N GLY A 18 18.10 -15.30 -0.22
CA GLY A 18 16.96 -15.17 0.68
C GLY A 18 17.40 -14.95 2.12
N ALA A 19 16.63 -14.20 2.87
CA ALA A 19 16.92 -13.82 4.25
C ALA A 19 15.64 -13.60 5.06
N ASN A 20 15.76 -13.68 6.39
CA ASN A 20 14.74 -13.19 7.30
C ASN A 20 14.97 -11.70 7.55
N ILE A 21 13.99 -10.88 7.26
CA ILE A 21 14.06 -9.42 7.31
C ILE A 21 12.95 -8.94 8.23
N TYR A 22 13.31 -8.32 9.33
CA TYR A 22 12.37 -7.62 10.21
C TYR A 22 12.43 -6.13 9.88
N LEU A 23 11.25 -5.51 9.65
CA LEU A 23 11.15 -4.08 9.44
C LEU A 23 10.91 -3.39 10.78
N ASP A 24 11.84 -2.57 11.25
CA ASP A 24 11.72 -1.83 12.52
C ASP A 24 10.48 -0.91 12.51
N VAL A 25 10.13 -0.39 11.34
CA VAL A 25 8.94 0.40 11.09
C VAL A 25 8.21 -0.18 9.88
N VAL A 26 6.87 -0.32 10.00
CA VAL A 26 6.03 -0.71 8.85
C VAL A 26 6.22 0.29 7.72
N SER A 27 6.67 -0.19 6.58
CA SER A 27 6.95 0.65 5.40
C SER A 27 6.47 -0.03 4.13
N VAL A 28 5.56 0.62 3.44
CA VAL A 28 5.06 0.18 2.13
C VAL A 28 6.20 0.09 1.12
N GLY A 29 6.99 1.16 1.00
CA GLY A 29 8.09 1.22 0.04
C GLY A 29 9.14 0.15 0.30
N ALA A 30 9.53 -0.08 1.57
CA ALA A 30 10.47 -1.15 1.92
C ALA A 30 9.88 -2.52 1.59
N THR A 31 8.62 -2.80 1.98
CA THR A 31 7.94 -4.07 1.71
C THR A 31 7.90 -4.37 0.21
N MET A 32 7.48 -3.42 -0.63
CA MET A 32 7.40 -3.60 -2.09
C MET A 32 8.78 -3.84 -2.72
N ASN A 33 9.78 -3.05 -2.35
CA ASN A 33 11.14 -3.20 -2.89
C ASN A 33 11.76 -4.56 -2.51
N ILE A 34 11.58 -4.99 -1.25
CA ILE A 34 12.07 -6.30 -0.80
C ILE A 34 11.32 -7.42 -1.55
N MET A 35 10.01 -7.33 -1.71
CA MET A 35 9.22 -8.30 -2.46
C MET A 35 9.76 -8.45 -3.89
N MET A 36 9.92 -7.34 -4.63
CA MET A 36 10.44 -7.35 -6.00
C MET A 36 11.86 -7.92 -6.10
N ALA A 37 12.72 -7.63 -5.13
CA ALA A 37 14.08 -8.15 -5.08
C ALA A 37 14.09 -9.66 -4.75
N ALA A 38 13.25 -10.08 -3.79
CA ALA A 38 13.24 -11.44 -3.26
C ALA A 38 12.67 -12.48 -4.22
N VAL A 39 11.77 -12.10 -5.14
CA VAL A 39 11.15 -13.07 -6.08
C VAL A 39 12.17 -13.79 -6.95
N ARG A 40 13.38 -13.26 -7.12
CA ARG A 40 14.47 -13.90 -7.85
C ARG A 40 15.69 -14.20 -7.00
N ALA A 41 15.61 -14.05 -5.69
CA ALA A 41 16.67 -14.43 -4.78
C ALA A 41 16.82 -15.96 -4.70
N GLU A 42 17.96 -16.44 -4.31
CA GLU A 42 18.18 -17.87 -4.04
C GLU A 42 17.62 -18.23 -2.67
N GLY A 43 16.74 -19.25 -2.61
CA GLY A 43 16.15 -19.72 -1.37
C GLY A 43 14.89 -18.95 -0.96
N ASN A 44 14.69 -18.80 0.33
CA ASN A 44 13.48 -18.22 0.91
C ASN A 44 13.78 -16.88 1.56
N THR A 45 12.88 -15.92 1.37
CA THR A 45 12.86 -14.65 2.10
C THR A 45 11.59 -14.58 2.95
N VAL A 46 11.75 -14.15 4.19
CA VAL A 46 10.61 -13.84 5.07
C VAL A 46 10.71 -12.37 5.44
N ILE A 47 9.64 -11.63 5.23
CA ILE A 47 9.51 -10.24 5.66
C ILE A 47 8.56 -10.24 6.86
N GLU A 48 9.04 -9.79 8.00
CA GLU A 48 8.27 -9.61 9.23
C GLU A 48 7.99 -8.13 9.48
N ASN A 49 6.87 -7.82 10.11
CA ASN A 49 6.33 -6.47 10.27
C ASN A 49 6.11 -5.76 8.93
N ALA A 50 5.67 -6.53 7.92
CA ALA A 50 5.39 -6.05 6.58
C ALA A 50 4.17 -5.12 6.53
N ALA A 51 4.12 -4.24 5.54
CA ALA A 51 2.96 -3.45 5.19
C ALA A 51 1.80 -4.35 4.69
N LYS A 52 0.55 -3.97 5.00
CA LYS A 52 -0.65 -4.80 4.76
C LYS A 52 -1.62 -4.18 3.76
N GLU A 53 -1.31 -3.01 3.26
CA GLU A 53 -2.16 -2.21 2.39
C GLU A 53 -2.56 -3.00 1.12
N PRO A 54 -3.73 -2.71 0.55
CA PRO A 54 -4.26 -3.43 -0.62
C PRO A 54 -3.30 -3.53 -1.80
N HIS A 55 -2.50 -2.49 -2.06
CA HIS A 55 -1.53 -2.51 -3.15
C HIS A 55 -0.31 -3.43 -2.89
N ILE A 56 -0.04 -3.82 -1.63
CA ILE A 56 0.93 -4.89 -1.32
C ILE A 56 0.38 -6.24 -1.78
N VAL A 57 -0.91 -6.49 -1.52
CA VAL A 57 -1.59 -7.71 -1.98
C VAL A 57 -1.66 -7.75 -3.50
N ASP A 58 -1.97 -6.60 -4.13
CA ASP A 58 -2.03 -6.47 -5.58
C ASP A 58 -0.67 -6.75 -6.24
N LEU A 59 0.42 -6.18 -5.70
CA LEU A 59 1.78 -6.48 -6.16
C LEU A 59 2.11 -7.98 -6.04
N ALA A 60 1.74 -8.62 -4.92
CA ALA A 60 1.97 -10.04 -4.74
C ALA A 60 1.19 -10.87 -5.77
N ASN A 61 -0.07 -10.52 -6.04
CA ASN A 61 -0.91 -11.16 -7.05
C ASN A 61 -0.33 -10.98 -8.44
N PHE A 62 0.13 -9.77 -8.78
CA PHE A 62 0.79 -9.48 -10.04
C PHE A 62 2.05 -10.35 -10.22
N LEU A 63 2.96 -10.35 -9.24
CA LEU A 63 4.18 -11.15 -9.30
C LEU A 63 3.88 -12.66 -9.37
N ASN A 64 2.89 -13.14 -8.59
CA ASN A 64 2.45 -14.54 -8.64
C ASN A 64 1.85 -14.91 -9.99
N SER A 65 1.13 -14.01 -10.66
CA SER A 65 0.63 -14.24 -12.02
C SER A 65 1.77 -14.43 -13.04
N MET A 66 2.93 -13.84 -12.77
CA MET A 66 4.14 -13.99 -13.55
C MET A 66 4.96 -15.24 -13.17
N GLY A 67 4.52 -16.01 -12.17
CA GLY A 67 5.16 -17.24 -11.73
C GLY A 67 6.03 -17.11 -10.49
N ALA A 68 5.93 -16.01 -9.74
CA ALA A 68 6.52 -15.90 -8.40
C ALA A 68 5.81 -16.82 -7.40
N ASN A 69 6.40 -17.01 -6.22
CA ASN A 69 5.82 -17.76 -5.12
C ASN A 69 5.84 -16.89 -3.86
N ILE A 70 4.81 -16.05 -3.73
CA ILE A 70 4.62 -15.13 -2.61
C ILE A 70 3.38 -15.53 -1.84
N ARG A 71 3.47 -15.62 -0.52
CA ARG A 71 2.37 -15.95 0.40
C ARG A 71 2.36 -14.99 1.57
N GLY A 72 1.18 -14.76 2.15
CA GLY A 72 1.01 -13.93 3.34
C GLY A 72 0.92 -12.43 3.07
N ALA A 73 0.88 -11.97 1.80
CA ALA A 73 0.61 -10.57 1.49
C ALA A 73 -0.74 -10.14 2.10
N GLY A 74 -0.79 -8.95 2.72
CA GLY A 74 -1.93 -8.47 3.49
C GLY A 74 -1.89 -8.87 4.98
N THR A 75 -0.88 -9.65 5.39
CA THR A 75 -0.58 -9.92 6.80
C THR A 75 0.76 -9.27 7.20
N ASP A 76 1.12 -9.34 8.48
CA ASP A 76 2.40 -8.83 8.97
C ASP A 76 3.62 -9.67 8.55
N THR A 77 3.38 -10.86 7.99
CA THR A 77 4.46 -11.76 7.58
C THR A 77 4.27 -12.22 6.15
N ILE A 78 5.22 -11.86 5.28
CA ILE A 78 5.24 -12.25 3.87
C ILE A 78 6.39 -13.24 3.66
N LYS A 79 6.06 -14.39 3.03
CA LYS A 79 7.02 -15.44 2.69
C LYS A 79 7.16 -15.52 1.18
N ILE A 80 8.40 -15.51 0.70
CA ILE A 80 8.73 -15.50 -0.72
C ILE A 80 9.74 -16.59 -0.97
N GLN A 81 9.41 -17.52 -1.87
CA GLN A 81 10.35 -18.48 -2.41
C GLN A 81 10.86 -17.95 -3.75
N GLY A 82 12.15 -17.74 -3.86
CA GLY A 82 12.74 -17.25 -5.09
C GLY A 82 12.60 -18.23 -6.24
N VAL A 83 12.44 -17.70 -7.44
CA VAL A 83 12.28 -18.47 -8.69
C VAL A 83 13.36 -18.07 -9.71
N ASP A 84 13.70 -18.99 -10.62
CA ASP A 84 14.75 -18.71 -11.62
C ASP A 84 14.32 -17.70 -12.67
N ARG A 85 13.03 -17.65 -13.01
CA ARG A 85 12.49 -16.73 -14.01
C ARG A 85 11.03 -16.38 -13.75
N LEU A 86 10.67 -15.17 -14.12
CA LEU A 86 9.28 -14.73 -14.23
C LEU A 86 8.87 -14.75 -15.70
N ARG A 87 7.56 -14.86 -15.96
CA ARG A 87 6.96 -14.83 -17.30
C ARG A 87 6.26 -13.49 -17.48
N GLY A 88 6.16 -13.03 -18.72
CA GLY A 88 5.28 -11.90 -19.06
C GLY A 88 3.81 -12.31 -18.96
N GLY A 89 2.94 -11.34 -18.77
CA GLY A 89 1.48 -11.55 -18.69
C GLY A 89 0.73 -10.24 -18.78
N SER A 90 -0.60 -10.34 -18.84
CA SER A 90 -1.51 -9.21 -18.69
C SER A 90 -2.09 -9.21 -17.28
N TYR A 91 -2.16 -8.07 -16.66
CA TYR A 91 -2.69 -7.90 -15.31
C TYR A 91 -3.44 -6.57 -15.21
N ALA A 92 -4.60 -6.57 -14.60
CA ALA A 92 -5.34 -5.37 -14.28
C ALA A 92 -5.04 -4.96 -12.83
N ILE A 93 -4.40 -3.83 -12.65
CA ILE A 93 -4.13 -3.28 -11.30
C ILE A 93 -5.43 -2.82 -10.65
N ILE A 94 -5.46 -2.87 -9.32
CA ILE A 94 -6.60 -2.37 -8.55
C ILE A 94 -6.71 -0.84 -8.66
N PRO A 95 -7.92 -0.26 -8.49
CA PRO A 95 -8.10 1.19 -8.40
C PRO A 95 -7.26 1.82 -7.28
N ASP A 96 -6.74 3.02 -7.52
CA ASP A 96 -5.93 3.76 -6.55
C ASP A 96 -6.79 4.34 -5.43
N GLN A 97 -6.70 3.74 -4.24
CA GLN A 97 -7.39 4.20 -3.05
C GLN A 97 -6.93 5.58 -2.56
N ILE A 98 -5.66 5.94 -2.83
CA ILE A 98 -5.12 7.23 -2.39
C ILE A 98 -5.70 8.36 -3.24
N GLU A 99 -5.81 8.16 -4.54
CA GLU A 99 -6.47 9.10 -5.45
C GLU A 99 -7.95 9.27 -5.04
N ALA A 100 -8.68 8.17 -4.86
CA ALA A 100 -10.06 8.19 -4.42
C ALA A 100 -10.24 8.96 -3.09
N GLY A 101 -9.43 8.64 -2.08
CA GLY A 101 -9.45 9.30 -0.78
C GLY A 101 -9.12 10.79 -0.86
N THR A 102 -8.25 11.18 -1.77
CA THR A 102 -7.90 12.60 -2.00
C THR A 102 -9.12 13.38 -2.50
N TYR A 103 -9.89 12.84 -3.46
CA TYR A 103 -11.12 13.49 -3.92
C TYR A 103 -12.21 13.52 -2.85
N MET A 104 -12.34 12.46 -2.04
CA MET A 104 -13.25 12.45 -0.89
C MET A 104 -12.88 13.54 0.12
N ALA A 105 -11.61 13.68 0.45
CA ALA A 105 -11.09 14.72 1.33
C ALA A 105 -11.29 16.14 0.74
N ALA A 106 -11.15 16.30 -0.57
CA ALA A 106 -11.42 17.57 -1.25
C ALA A 106 -12.87 18.03 -1.05
N VAL A 107 -13.86 17.10 -1.18
CA VAL A 107 -15.27 17.43 -0.88
C VAL A 107 -15.46 17.79 0.59
N ALA A 108 -14.81 17.07 1.50
CA ALA A 108 -14.83 17.41 2.91
C ALA A 108 -14.31 18.82 3.16
N ALA A 109 -13.25 19.23 2.48
CA ALA A 109 -12.64 20.57 2.64
C ALA A 109 -13.48 21.69 2.01
N THR A 110 -14.00 21.50 0.80
CA THR A 110 -14.63 22.56 -0.01
C THR A 110 -16.15 22.59 0.07
N GLY A 111 -16.79 21.51 0.54
CA GLY A 111 -18.25 21.31 0.43
C GLY A 111 -18.68 20.83 -0.94
N GLY A 112 -19.98 20.57 -1.10
CA GLY A 112 -20.55 20.04 -2.32
C GLY A 112 -20.66 18.53 -2.34
N GLN A 113 -20.66 17.94 -3.54
CA GLN A 113 -20.77 16.48 -3.69
C GLN A 113 -19.96 15.96 -4.88
N ILE A 114 -19.52 14.71 -4.76
CA ILE A 114 -18.84 13.96 -5.81
C ILE A 114 -19.31 12.51 -5.83
N LEU A 115 -19.37 11.90 -7.01
CA LEU A 115 -19.52 10.47 -7.19
C LEU A 115 -18.17 9.91 -7.63
N VAL A 116 -17.49 9.19 -6.74
CA VAL A 116 -16.23 8.48 -7.04
C VAL A 116 -16.61 7.11 -7.61
N LYS A 117 -16.11 6.79 -8.80
CA LYS A 117 -16.43 5.55 -9.52
C LYS A 117 -15.21 4.68 -9.72
N ASN A 118 -15.46 3.40 -10.04
CA ASN A 118 -14.42 2.41 -10.31
C ASN A 118 -13.45 2.32 -9.14
N ILE A 119 -13.97 2.05 -7.97
CA ILE A 119 -13.22 1.86 -6.73
C ILE A 119 -13.61 0.54 -6.08
N ILE A 120 -12.83 0.14 -5.09
CA ILE A 120 -13.18 -0.94 -4.17
C ILE A 120 -13.56 -0.29 -2.84
N PRO A 121 -14.86 -0.14 -2.52
CA PRO A 121 -15.30 0.62 -1.34
C PRO A 121 -14.66 0.15 -0.05
N LYS A 122 -14.47 -1.15 0.12
CA LYS A 122 -13.81 -1.75 1.28
C LYS A 122 -12.38 -1.24 1.51
N HIS A 123 -11.69 -0.80 0.47
CA HIS A 123 -10.36 -0.18 0.61
C HIS A 123 -10.45 1.23 1.19
N MET A 124 -11.64 1.82 1.18
CA MET A 124 -11.91 3.18 1.66
C MET A 124 -12.46 3.23 3.08
N ASP A 125 -12.73 2.08 3.72
CA ASP A 125 -13.42 1.99 5.01
C ASP A 125 -12.83 2.93 6.08
N CYS A 126 -11.51 2.98 6.22
CA CYS A 126 -10.84 3.82 7.22
C CYS A 126 -11.05 5.31 6.94
N ILE A 127 -11.00 5.73 5.66
CA ILE A 127 -11.20 7.12 5.25
C ILE A 127 -12.67 7.48 5.40
N THR A 128 -13.56 6.63 4.91
CA THR A 128 -15.01 6.78 5.00
C THR A 128 -15.45 6.96 6.46
N ALA A 129 -14.98 6.08 7.36
CA ALA A 129 -15.32 6.18 8.78
C ALA A 129 -14.93 7.53 9.38
N LYS A 130 -13.75 8.07 9.03
CA LYS A 130 -13.29 9.38 9.51
C LYS A 130 -14.06 10.54 8.91
N LEU A 131 -14.38 10.48 7.63
CA LEU A 131 -15.20 11.51 6.99
C LEU A 131 -16.62 11.55 7.58
N VAL A 132 -17.21 10.39 7.85
CA VAL A 132 -18.52 10.29 8.52
C VAL A 132 -18.46 10.84 9.95
N GLU A 133 -17.41 10.53 10.72
CA GLU A 133 -17.16 11.11 12.04
C GLU A 133 -17.08 12.65 11.97
N MET A 134 -16.54 13.20 10.89
CA MET A 134 -16.45 14.64 10.63
C MET A 134 -17.77 15.26 10.15
N GLY A 135 -18.83 14.49 9.96
CA GLY A 135 -20.14 14.95 9.49
C GLY A 135 -20.29 15.00 7.96
N VAL A 136 -19.44 14.31 7.23
CA VAL A 136 -19.55 14.11 5.78
C VAL A 136 -20.47 12.91 5.52
N GLU A 137 -21.42 13.06 4.61
CA GLU A 137 -22.29 11.96 4.18
C GLU A 137 -21.55 11.12 3.14
N VAL A 138 -21.47 9.81 3.36
CA VAL A 138 -20.89 8.86 2.40
C VAL A 138 -21.89 7.73 2.18
N GLU A 139 -22.33 7.57 0.93
CA GLU A 139 -23.22 6.49 0.50
C GLU A 139 -22.43 5.52 -0.38
N GLU A 140 -22.33 4.28 0.09
CA GLU A 140 -21.64 3.20 -0.61
C GLU A 140 -22.61 2.49 -1.56
N ARG A 141 -22.12 2.22 -2.78
CA ARG A 141 -22.76 1.38 -3.79
C ARG A 141 -21.69 0.47 -4.38
N GLU A 142 -22.05 -0.58 -5.08
CA GLU A 142 -21.19 -1.66 -5.58
C GLU A 142 -19.70 -1.29 -5.82
N ASP A 143 -19.44 -0.37 -6.74
CA ASP A 143 -18.09 0.10 -7.12
C ASP A 143 -17.93 1.62 -7.04
N THR A 144 -18.86 2.30 -6.33
CA THR A 144 -18.90 3.76 -6.24
C THR A 144 -19.13 4.24 -4.81
N LEU A 145 -18.67 5.45 -4.52
CA LEU A 145 -19.01 6.21 -3.31
C LEU A 145 -19.58 7.58 -3.70
N LEU A 146 -20.77 7.88 -3.23
CA LEU A 146 -21.30 9.23 -3.25
C LEU A 146 -20.92 9.94 -1.96
N VAL A 147 -20.11 10.98 -2.07
CA VAL A 147 -19.60 11.76 -0.94
C VAL A 147 -20.23 13.16 -1.00
N ARG A 148 -20.81 13.61 0.11
CA ARG A 148 -21.48 14.91 0.19
C ARG A 148 -21.15 15.61 1.51
N ARG A 149 -20.85 16.89 1.44
CA ARG A 149 -20.79 17.75 2.60
C ARG A 149 -21.73 18.95 2.42
N SER A 150 -22.76 19.03 3.25
CA SER A 150 -23.75 20.09 3.26
C SER A 150 -23.64 21.02 4.47
N GLY A 151 -22.93 20.62 5.51
CA GLY A 151 -22.81 21.34 6.77
C GLY A 151 -21.37 21.62 7.22
N PRO A 152 -21.19 22.24 8.41
CA PRO A 152 -19.88 22.44 9.00
C PRO A 152 -19.24 21.12 9.42
N LEU A 153 -17.92 21.03 9.29
CA LEU A 153 -17.16 19.86 9.75
C LEU A 153 -17.08 19.83 11.29
N GLN A 154 -17.16 18.63 11.83
CA GLN A 154 -16.88 18.32 13.22
C GLN A 154 -15.43 17.91 13.39
N LYS A 155 -14.90 18.04 14.60
CA LYS A 155 -13.56 17.59 14.94
C LYS A 155 -13.52 16.07 14.97
N ALA A 156 -12.51 15.47 14.34
CA ALA A 156 -12.21 14.05 14.41
C ALA A 156 -10.74 13.82 14.72
N ASN A 157 -10.43 12.75 15.42
CA ASN A 157 -9.05 12.34 15.65
C ASN A 157 -8.61 11.43 14.51
N VAL A 158 -7.61 11.89 13.76
CA VAL A 158 -7.01 11.12 12.66
C VAL A 158 -5.57 10.80 13.04
N LEU A 159 -5.26 9.53 13.17
CA LEU A 159 -3.90 9.04 13.40
C LEU A 159 -3.42 8.35 12.14
N SER A 160 -2.33 8.84 11.58
CA SER A 160 -1.63 8.22 10.45
C SER A 160 -0.21 7.85 10.86
N LEU A 161 0.28 6.71 10.40
CA LEU A 161 1.67 6.30 10.63
C LEU A 161 2.68 7.30 10.04
N ILE A 162 2.32 7.98 8.95
CA ILE A 162 3.14 9.03 8.34
C ILE A 162 3.35 10.20 9.32
N HIS A 163 2.33 10.54 10.11
CA HIS A 163 2.42 11.63 11.10
C HIS A 163 3.23 11.27 12.34
N ILE A 164 3.55 10.00 12.56
CA ILE A 164 4.40 9.53 13.66
C ILE A 164 5.87 9.66 13.29
N SER A 165 6.21 9.53 12.02
CA SER A 165 7.58 9.53 11.51
C SER A 165 8.11 10.91 11.11
N GLU A 166 7.23 11.88 10.89
CA GLU A 166 7.62 13.27 10.57
C GLU A 166 7.25 14.20 11.73
N PRO A 167 8.23 14.72 12.47
CA PRO A 167 7.96 15.81 13.41
C PRO A 167 7.47 17.01 12.61
N THR A 168 6.21 17.39 12.78
CA THR A 168 5.69 18.66 12.29
C THR A 168 6.59 19.76 12.79
N ARG A 169 7.38 20.38 11.90
CA ARG A 169 8.02 21.64 12.19
C ARG A 169 6.91 22.66 12.42
N GLN A 170 6.76 23.09 13.67
CA GLN A 170 6.00 24.28 14.01
C GLN A 170 6.74 25.52 13.50
#